data_72f24301bb95281f8f596c4b893a04d0
#
_entry.id   72f24301bb95281f8f596c4b893a04d0
#
_cell.length_a   1.000
_cell.length_b   1.000
_cell.length_c   1.000
_cell.angle_alpha   90.00
_cell.angle_beta   90.00
_cell.angle_gamma   90.00
#
_symmetry.space_group_name_H-M   'P 1'
#
loop_
_entity.id
_entity.type
_entity.pdbx_description
1 polymer ?
#
loop_
_entity_poly.entity_id
_entity_poly.type
_entity_poly.pdbx_seq_one_letter_code
_entity_poly.pdbx_strand_id
1 'polypeptide(L)'
;AQRLGVVSPGTKVWIGGNWFTVVGILKPVVLAPELNNAALIGQGVASDLLGHDAKPTTVYTRSQDAAVPTVRKLLAPSISPQAPNEVKVSRPSDALEAKNAADKAFTGLLLGVGSIALLVGGIGVANTMIISVLERRREIGLRRSLGAMRGHILVQFMTEALLLASLGGALGCVIGIGVTAGMSAANGWPFSLPVIAVVGGLGVTIAIGALAGVYPAVRASRTPPTAALNAQ
;
A
#
# COMPACT_ATOMS: atom_id res chain seq x y z
N ALA A 1 -4.21 -15.01 21.91
CA ALA A 1 -5.58 -15.48 21.86
C ALA A 1 -5.87 -16.21 20.55
N GLN A 2 -5.71 -15.61 19.38
CA GLN A 2 -6.02 -16.21 18.06
C GLN A 2 -5.29 -17.54 17.82
N ARG A 3 -3.99 -17.65 18.17
CA ARG A 3 -3.21 -18.90 18.01
C ARG A 3 -3.68 -20.06 18.89
N LEU A 4 -4.35 -19.75 19.99
CA LEU A 4 -4.87 -20.74 20.94
C LEU A 4 -6.38 -20.99 20.74
N GLY A 5 -6.98 -20.42 19.71
CA GLY A 5 -8.41 -20.53 19.46
C GLY A 5 -9.31 -19.85 20.53
N VAL A 6 -8.72 -18.97 21.36
CA VAL A 6 -9.47 -18.25 22.40
C VAL A 6 -10.14 -17.04 21.76
N VAL A 7 -11.46 -17.14 21.58
CA VAL A 7 -12.26 -16.14 20.86
C VAL A 7 -13.07 -15.25 21.82
N SER A 8 -13.35 -15.73 23.05
CA SER A 8 -14.21 -15.03 24.01
C SER A 8 -13.73 -15.17 25.46
N PRO A 9 -14.03 -14.19 26.31
CA PRO A 9 -13.86 -14.32 27.75
C PRO A 9 -14.67 -15.51 28.29
N GLY A 10 -14.25 -16.08 29.43
CA GLY A 10 -14.85 -17.27 30.03
C GLY A 10 -14.19 -18.60 29.62
N THR A 11 -13.37 -18.61 28.56
CA THR A 11 -12.63 -19.80 28.14
C THR A 11 -11.55 -20.15 29.16
N LYS A 12 -11.39 -21.46 29.48
CA LYS A 12 -10.33 -21.93 30.35
C LYS A 12 -9.08 -22.28 29.57
N VAL A 13 -7.93 -21.87 30.06
CA VAL A 13 -6.60 -22.13 29.48
C VAL A 13 -5.70 -22.74 30.52
N TRP A 14 -4.94 -23.77 30.13
CA TRP A 14 -3.99 -24.46 31.01
C TRP A 14 -2.62 -23.78 30.92
N ILE A 15 -2.14 -23.26 32.06
CA ILE A 15 -0.84 -22.56 32.13
C ILE A 15 -0.11 -23.02 33.37
N GLY A 16 1.12 -23.49 33.23
CA GLY A 16 2.01 -23.81 34.35
C GLY A 16 1.45 -24.83 35.35
N GLY A 17 0.66 -25.82 34.90
CA GLY A 17 0.07 -26.81 35.77
C GLY A 17 -1.29 -26.41 36.39
N ASN A 18 -1.83 -25.25 36.08
CA ASN A 18 -3.05 -24.71 36.62
C ASN A 18 -4.04 -24.23 35.55
N TRP A 19 -5.34 -24.29 35.86
CA TRP A 19 -6.40 -23.77 35.00
C TRP A 19 -6.68 -22.31 35.31
N PHE A 20 -6.61 -21.48 34.25
CA PHE A 20 -6.97 -20.06 34.31
C PHE A 20 -8.21 -19.77 33.45
N THR A 21 -9.08 -18.95 33.95
CA THR A 21 -10.23 -18.46 33.16
C THR A 21 -9.87 -17.11 32.51
N VAL A 22 -10.02 -17.03 31.20
CA VAL A 22 -9.74 -15.80 30.45
C VAL A 22 -10.80 -14.76 30.79
N VAL A 23 -10.40 -13.66 31.41
CA VAL A 23 -11.29 -12.55 31.79
C VAL A 23 -11.40 -11.48 30.69
N GLY A 24 -10.46 -11.44 29.77
CA GLY A 24 -10.49 -10.49 28.66
C GLY A 24 -9.38 -10.74 27.65
N ILE A 25 -9.55 -10.19 26.46
CA ILE A 25 -8.57 -10.21 25.39
C ILE A 25 -8.15 -8.77 25.09
N LEU A 26 -6.86 -8.50 25.22
CA LEU A 26 -6.30 -7.18 24.98
C LEU A 26 -6.17 -6.89 23.48
N LYS A 27 -6.31 -5.63 23.11
CA LYS A 27 -5.98 -5.17 21.75
C LYS A 27 -4.48 -5.27 21.52
N PRO A 28 -4.04 -5.48 20.25
CA PRO A 28 -2.62 -5.52 19.93
C PRO A 28 -1.91 -4.24 20.37
N VAL A 29 -0.73 -4.40 20.97
CA VAL A 29 0.15 -3.31 21.40
C VAL A 29 1.30 -3.19 20.41
N VAL A 30 1.40 -2.05 19.74
CA VAL A 30 2.40 -1.83 18.68
C VAL A 30 3.80 -1.61 19.25
N LEU A 31 3.90 -0.90 20.39
CA LEU A 31 5.17 -0.53 21.01
C LEU A 31 5.78 -1.62 21.93
N ALA A 32 5.01 -2.66 22.23
CA ALA A 32 5.45 -3.79 23.05
C ALA A 32 4.93 -5.12 22.44
N PRO A 33 5.47 -5.53 21.28
CA PRO A 33 4.97 -6.69 20.53
C PRO A 33 5.08 -8.01 21.31
N GLU A 34 5.98 -8.11 22.29
CA GLU A 34 6.11 -9.24 23.22
C GLU A 34 4.81 -9.47 24.00
N LEU A 35 4.08 -8.41 24.38
CA LEU A 35 2.82 -8.52 25.10
C LEU A 35 1.70 -9.13 24.22
N ASN A 36 1.81 -9.06 22.91
CA ASN A 36 0.81 -9.65 22.00
C ASN A 36 0.83 -11.19 22.01
N ASN A 37 1.95 -11.77 22.46
CA ASN A 37 2.14 -13.23 22.59
C ASN A 37 2.15 -13.69 24.04
N ALA A 38 1.88 -12.81 25.00
CA ALA A 38 1.89 -13.12 26.43
C ALA A 38 0.49 -13.39 26.98
N ALA A 39 0.41 -14.22 28.00
CA ALA A 39 -0.74 -14.33 28.88
C ALA A 39 -0.47 -13.48 30.13
N LEU A 40 -1.33 -12.50 30.39
CA LEU A 40 -1.19 -11.64 31.58
C LEU A 40 -1.95 -12.25 32.74
N ILE A 41 -1.25 -12.49 33.85
CA ILE A 41 -1.78 -13.08 35.06
C ILE A 41 -1.54 -12.11 36.22
N GLY A 42 -2.50 -12.03 37.16
CA GLY A 42 -2.34 -11.19 38.34
C GLY A 42 -1.12 -11.59 39.18
N GLN A 43 -0.38 -10.60 39.69
CA GLN A 43 0.88 -10.82 40.42
C GLN A 43 0.69 -11.77 41.64
N GLY A 44 -0.35 -11.60 42.46
CA GLY A 44 -0.58 -12.48 43.60
C GLY A 44 -0.77 -13.93 43.18
N VAL A 45 -1.59 -14.18 42.16
CA VAL A 45 -1.83 -15.53 41.62
C VAL A 45 -0.55 -16.11 40.99
N ALA A 46 0.28 -15.28 40.34
CA ALA A 46 1.55 -15.72 39.78
C ALA A 46 2.55 -16.14 40.87
N SER A 47 2.58 -15.42 42.00
CA SER A 47 3.43 -15.81 43.17
C SER A 47 2.93 -17.09 43.83
N ASP A 48 1.62 -17.20 44.04
CA ASP A 48 1.03 -18.32 44.80
C ASP A 48 1.03 -19.64 44.02
N LEU A 49 0.71 -19.58 42.72
CA LEU A 49 0.52 -20.78 41.89
C LEU A 49 1.68 -21.09 40.96
N LEU A 50 2.48 -20.08 40.57
CA LEU A 50 3.59 -20.26 39.61
C LEU A 50 4.97 -20.01 40.23
N GLY A 51 5.04 -19.72 41.55
CA GLY A 51 6.31 -19.51 42.26
C GLY A 51 7.10 -18.26 41.80
N HIS A 52 6.40 -17.24 41.29
CA HIS A 52 7.04 -16.01 40.84
C HIS A 52 7.55 -15.20 42.04
N ASP A 53 8.82 -14.77 42.02
CA ASP A 53 9.50 -14.06 43.11
C ASP A 53 9.09 -12.58 43.26
N ALA A 54 8.08 -12.14 42.54
CA ALA A 54 7.52 -10.79 42.51
C ALA A 54 8.50 -9.67 42.10
N LYS A 55 9.73 -10.02 41.65
CA LYS A 55 10.69 -9.03 41.11
C LYS A 55 10.39 -8.67 39.67
N PRO A 56 10.20 -7.39 39.34
CA PRO A 56 9.98 -6.99 37.99
C PRO A 56 11.24 -7.13 37.12
N THR A 57 11.15 -7.88 36.03
CA THR A 57 12.23 -7.98 35.02
C THR A 57 12.11 -6.89 33.94
N THR A 58 10.92 -6.42 33.69
CA THR A 58 10.64 -5.36 32.72
C THR A 58 9.59 -4.42 33.25
N VAL A 59 9.85 -3.11 33.19
CA VAL A 59 8.91 -2.07 33.60
C VAL A 59 8.53 -1.23 32.39
N TYR A 60 7.22 -1.16 32.11
CA TYR A 60 6.69 -0.30 31.06
C TYR A 60 6.19 1.00 31.65
N THR A 61 6.70 2.11 31.15
CA THR A 61 6.26 3.46 31.59
C THR A 61 5.66 4.22 30.42
N ARG A 62 4.70 5.07 30.74
CA ARG A 62 4.07 6.00 29.78
C ARG A 62 4.28 7.43 30.28
N SER A 63 4.82 8.29 29.43
CA SER A 63 5.00 9.70 29.71
C SER A 63 4.49 10.55 28.55
N GLN A 64 4.34 11.86 28.78
CA GLN A 64 4.07 12.83 27.72
C GLN A 64 5.32 12.94 26.81
N ASP A 65 5.12 13.14 25.51
CA ASP A 65 6.21 13.12 24.51
C ASP A 65 7.32 14.13 24.84
N ALA A 66 6.96 15.34 25.31
CA ALA A 66 7.92 16.35 25.72
C ALA A 66 8.78 15.96 26.94
N ALA A 67 8.25 15.08 27.81
CA ALA A 67 8.93 14.64 29.02
C ALA A 67 9.79 13.38 28.81
N VAL A 68 9.62 12.66 27.69
CA VAL A 68 10.33 11.40 27.41
C VAL A 68 11.84 11.49 27.57
N PRO A 69 12.56 12.50 27.04
CA PRO A 69 14.01 12.59 27.18
C PRO A 69 14.47 12.71 28.66
N THR A 70 13.70 13.45 29.45
CA THR A 70 13.98 13.65 30.88
C THR A 70 13.68 12.39 31.68
N VAL A 71 12.52 11.78 31.47
CA VAL A 71 12.10 10.53 32.12
C VAL A 71 13.11 9.42 31.82
N ARG A 72 13.55 9.27 30.57
CA ARG A 72 14.54 8.26 30.16
C ARG A 72 15.84 8.36 30.96
N LYS A 73 16.35 9.58 31.22
CA LYS A 73 17.56 9.80 32.00
C LYS A 73 17.40 9.44 33.47
N LEU A 74 16.18 9.59 34.00
CA LEU A 74 15.88 9.34 35.42
C LEU A 74 15.49 7.89 35.70
N LEU A 75 15.04 7.11 34.70
CA LEU A 75 14.54 5.75 34.92
C LEU A 75 15.62 4.83 35.50
N ALA A 76 16.82 4.77 34.93
CA ALA A 76 17.86 3.88 35.36
C ALA A 76 18.31 4.14 36.82
N PRO A 77 18.62 5.40 37.23
CA PRO A 77 18.90 5.72 38.61
C PRO A 77 17.74 5.49 39.59
N SER A 78 16.50 5.64 39.12
CA SER A 78 15.32 5.43 39.96
C SER A 78 15.00 3.98 40.21
N ILE A 79 15.23 3.10 39.21
CA ILE A 79 14.98 1.65 39.31
C ILE A 79 16.09 0.96 40.10
N SER A 80 17.34 1.29 39.85
CA SER A 80 18.49 0.73 40.55
C SER A 80 19.48 1.82 40.90
N PRO A 81 19.33 2.49 42.07
CA PRO A 81 20.25 3.55 42.49
C PRO A 81 21.68 3.06 42.72
N GLN A 82 21.85 1.79 43.08
CA GLN A 82 23.14 1.19 43.36
C GLN A 82 23.93 0.76 42.10
N ALA A 83 23.19 0.34 41.03
CA ALA A 83 23.78 -0.13 39.79
C ALA A 83 22.94 0.36 38.57
N PRO A 84 22.89 1.68 38.29
CA PRO A 84 22.08 2.22 37.18
C PRO A 84 22.49 1.68 35.81
N ASN A 85 23.77 1.32 35.65
CA ASN A 85 24.32 0.81 34.38
C ASN A 85 23.79 -0.58 33.99
N GLU A 86 23.23 -1.32 34.94
CA GLU A 86 22.60 -2.63 34.70
C GLU A 86 21.19 -2.51 34.18
N VAL A 87 20.56 -1.33 34.30
CA VAL A 87 19.20 -1.06 33.82
C VAL A 87 19.23 -0.63 32.37
N LYS A 88 18.74 -1.47 31.48
CA LYS A 88 18.64 -1.18 30.07
C LYS A 88 17.33 -0.40 29.78
N VAL A 89 17.44 0.87 29.43
CA VAL A 89 16.29 1.72 29.06
C VAL A 89 16.16 1.81 27.54
N SER A 90 15.07 1.30 26.97
CA SER A 90 14.77 1.36 25.55
C SER A 90 13.59 2.29 25.26
N ARG A 91 13.53 2.84 24.07
CA ARG A 91 12.40 3.63 23.54
C ARG A 91 11.90 2.96 22.26
N PRO A 92 10.92 2.06 22.35
CA PRO A 92 10.40 1.33 21.18
C PRO A 92 9.85 2.24 20.08
N SER A 93 9.36 3.46 20.45
CA SER A 93 8.87 4.46 19.48
C SER A 93 9.93 4.89 18.47
N ASP A 94 11.22 4.95 18.84
CA ASP A 94 12.29 5.37 17.91
C ASP A 94 12.45 4.35 16.77
N ALA A 95 12.38 3.07 17.09
CA ALA A 95 12.42 2.01 16.09
C ALA A 95 11.16 2.01 15.19
N LEU A 96 9.99 2.31 15.76
CA LEU A 96 8.75 2.43 15.00
C LEU A 96 8.77 3.67 14.08
N GLU A 97 9.29 4.80 14.56
CA GLU A 97 9.46 6.02 13.75
C GLU A 97 10.43 5.78 12.60
N ALA A 98 11.58 5.14 12.86
CA ALA A 98 12.55 4.77 11.84
C ALA A 98 11.94 3.82 10.79
N LYS A 99 11.19 2.81 11.24
CA LYS A 99 10.46 1.91 10.35
C LYS A 99 9.45 2.67 9.48
N ASN A 100 8.61 3.51 10.10
CA ASN A 100 7.60 4.28 9.38
C ASN A 100 8.23 5.26 8.37
N ALA A 101 9.39 5.85 8.71
CA ALA A 101 10.15 6.71 7.79
C ALA A 101 10.68 5.90 6.59
N ALA A 102 11.23 4.70 6.84
CA ALA A 102 11.67 3.81 5.79
C ALA A 102 10.49 3.38 4.87
N ASP A 103 9.38 2.95 5.45
CA ASP A 103 8.18 2.55 4.70
C ASP A 103 7.63 3.70 3.81
N LYS A 104 7.63 4.94 4.34
CA LYS A 104 7.25 6.14 3.57
C LYS A 104 8.24 6.42 2.43
N ALA A 105 9.54 6.29 2.68
CA ALA A 105 10.58 6.49 1.66
C ALA A 105 10.43 5.47 0.53
N PHE A 106 10.28 4.19 0.86
CA PHE A 106 10.05 3.13 -0.13
C PHE A 106 8.76 3.35 -0.92
N THR A 107 7.67 3.68 -0.26
CA THR A 107 6.39 4.00 -0.94
C THR A 107 6.55 5.19 -1.88
N GLY A 108 7.25 6.25 -1.44
CA GLY A 108 7.55 7.41 -2.27
C GLY A 108 8.38 7.05 -3.52
N LEU A 109 9.40 6.22 -3.37
CA LEU A 109 10.21 5.74 -4.49
C LEU A 109 9.38 4.91 -5.48
N LEU A 110 8.55 3.98 -4.98
CA LEU A 110 7.68 3.16 -5.83
C LEU A 110 6.67 4.00 -6.60
N LEU A 111 6.06 5.00 -5.94
CA LEU A 111 5.13 5.94 -6.58
C LEU A 111 5.87 6.82 -7.62
N GLY A 112 7.09 7.25 -7.32
CA GLY A 112 7.93 8.01 -8.26
C GLY A 112 8.24 7.22 -9.52
N VAL A 113 8.76 6.01 -9.38
CA VAL A 113 9.07 5.11 -10.51
C VAL A 113 7.79 4.77 -11.29
N GLY A 114 6.69 4.45 -10.58
CA GLY A 114 5.40 4.17 -11.20
C GLY A 114 4.85 5.36 -11.99
N SER A 115 5.00 6.58 -11.48
CA SER A 115 4.59 7.81 -12.17
C SER A 115 5.38 8.03 -13.47
N ILE A 116 6.70 7.80 -13.44
CA ILE A 116 7.55 7.89 -14.63
C ILE A 116 7.13 6.82 -15.66
N ALA A 117 6.91 5.59 -15.22
CA ALA A 117 6.46 4.51 -16.11
C ALA A 117 5.10 4.84 -16.77
N LEU A 118 4.17 5.42 -16.02
CA LEU A 118 2.88 5.87 -16.53
C LEU A 118 3.02 7.01 -17.54
N LEU A 119 3.91 7.98 -17.30
CA LEU A 119 4.20 9.07 -18.25
C LEU A 119 4.78 8.53 -19.56
N VAL A 120 5.75 7.62 -19.46
CA VAL A 120 6.35 6.98 -20.65
C VAL A 120 5.30 6.18 -21.42
N GLY A 121 4.44 5.41 -20.72
CA GLY A 121 3.33 4.69 -21.32
C GLY A 121 2.33 5.61 -22.00
N GLY A 122 1.97 6.74 -21.38
CA GLY A 122 1.10 7.76 -21.97
C GLY A 122 1.67 8.39 -23.23
N ILE A 123 2.97 8.70 -23.24
CA ILE A 123 3.67 9.19 -24.43
C ILE A 123 3.64 8.12 -25.53
N GLY A 124 3.81 6.84 -25.18
CA GLY A 124 3.70 5.71 -26.12
C GLY A 124 2.32 5.65 -26.78
N VAL A 125 1.24 5.77 -25.99
CA VAL A 125 -0.14 5.83 -26.51
C VAL A 125 -0.32 7.02 -27.43
N ALA A 126 0.11 8.23 -27.02
CA ALA A 126 0.01 9.44 -27.85
C ALA A 126 0.74 9.28 -29.19
N ASN A 127 1.96 8.73 -29.15
CA ASN A 127 2.76 8.52 -30.37
C ASN A 127 2.11 7.52 -31.32
N THR A 128 1.63 6.39 -30.82
CA THR A 128 0.91 5.37 -31.61
C THR A 128 -0.34 5.97 -32.23
N MET A 129 -1.10 6.76 -31.48
CA MET A 129 -2.30 7.43 -31.97
C MET A 129 -1.98 8.47 -33.04
N ILE A 130 -0.87 9.23 -32.91
CA ILE A 130 -0.43 10.19 -33.93
C ILE A 130 -0.12 9.46 -35.23
N ILE A 131 0.62 8.35 -35.16
CA ILE A 131 0.94 7.54 -36.34
C ILE A 131 -0.36 7.02 -36.98
N SER A 132 -1.28 6.46 -36.20
CA SER A 132 -2.57 5.96 -36.66
C SER A 132 -3.39 7.05 -37.37
N VAL A 133 -3.40 8.27 -36.84
CA VAL A 133 -4.07 9.44 -37.48
C VAL A 133 -3.41 9.79 -38.81
N LEU A 134 -2.07 9.75 -38.90
CA LEU A 134 -1.34 10.04 -40.14
C LEU A 134 -1.62 8.99 -41.21
N GLU A 135 -1.56 7.71 -40.88
CA GLU A 135 -1.85 6.59 -41.77
C GLU A 135 -3.29 6.62 -42.29
N ARG A 136 -4.27 6.98 -41.43
CA ARG A 136 -5.69 7.04 -41.78
C ARG A 136 -6.15 8.42 -42.25
N ARG A 137 -5.20 9.34 -42.55
CA ARG A 137 -5.54 10.74 -42.92
C ARG A 137 -6.47 10.84 -44.13
N ARG A 138 -6.27 9.98 -45.13
CA ARG A 138 -7.09 9.91 -46.34
C ARG A 138 -8.52 9.45 -46.04
N GLU A 139 -8.67 8.43 -45.20
CA GLU A 139 -9.97 7.92 -44.74
C GLU A 139 -10.73 8.98 -43.93
N ILE A 140 -10.05 9.67 -43.02
CA ILE A 140 -10.62 10.76 -42.22
C ILE A 140 -11.10 11.89 -43.15
N GLY A 141 -10.28 12.27 -44.14
CA GLY A 141 -10.63 13.26 -45.15
C GLY A 141 -11.86 12.87 -45.96
N LEU A 142 -11.96 11.61 -46.37
CA LEU A 142 -13.13 11.08 -47.11
C LEU A 142 -14.39 11.12 -46.24
N ARG A 143 -14.34 10.64 -45.02
CA ARG A 143 -15.49 10.72 -44.07
C ARG A 143 -15.95 12.18 -43.87
N ARG A 144 -14.99 13.10 -43.77
CA ARG A 144 -15.26 14.53 -43.64
C ARG A 144 -15.90 15.12 -44.86
N SER A 145 -15.51 14.72 -46.07
CA SER A 145 -16.13 15.16 -47.33
C SER A 145 -17.55 14.62 -47.51
N LEU A 146 -17.85 13.45 -46.93
CA LEU A 146 -19.17 12.84 -46.90
C LEU A 146 -20.07 13.40 -45.75
N GLY A 147 -19.63 14.44 -45.04
CA GLY A 147 -20.44 15.13 -44.04
C GLY A 147 -20.21 14.74 -42.58
N ALA A 148 -19.19 13.93 -42.29
CA ALA A 148 -18.85 13.61 -40.88
C ALA A 148 -18.43 14.88 -40.12
N MET A 149 -19.04 15.09 -38.94
CA MET A 149 -18.70 16.23 -38.07
C MET A 149 -17.37 16.00 -37.38
N ARG A 150 -16.70 17.09 -36.98
CA ARG A 150 -15.45 17.05 -36.21
C ARG A 150 -15.59 16.23 -34.92
N GLY A 151 -16.75 16.36 -34.24
CA GLY A 151 -17.06 15.62 -33.01
C GLY A 151 -17.08 14.11 -33.23
N HIS A 152 -17.61 13.61 -34.35
CA HIS A 152 -17.61 12.17 -34.64
C HIS A 152 -16.18 11.60 -34.73
N ILE A 153 -15.31 12.30 -35.42
CA ILE A 153 -13.89 11.90 -35.54
C ILE A 153 -13.20 11.97 -34.18
N LEU A 154 -13.42 13.04 -33.41
CA LEU A 154 -12.84 13.21 -32.09
C LEU A 154 -13.25 12.07 -31.15
N VAL A 155 -14.55 11.78 -31.05
CA VAL A 155 -15.09 10.70 -30.21
C VAL A 155 -14.51 9.34 -30.63
N GLN A 156 -14.44 9.07 -31.93
CA GLN A 156 -13.86 7.83 -32.45
C GLN A 156 -12.41 7.61 -31.95
N PHE A 157 -11.54 8.61 -32.13
CA PHE A 157 -10.13 8.49 -31.71
C PHE A 157 -9.97 8.50 -30.19
N MET A 158 -10.82 9.23 -29.45
CA MET A 158 -10.86 9.16 -27.99
C MET A 158 -11.27 7.77 -27.50
N THR A 159 -12.26 7.16 -28.11
CA THR A 159 -12.69 5.79 -27.75
C THR A 159 -11.57 4.78 -28.03
N GLU A 160 -10.84 4.93 -29.15
CA GLU A 160 -9.70 4.09 -29.48
C GLU A 160 -8.58 4.21 -28.43
N ALA A 161 -8.25 5.45 -28.02
CA ALA A 161 -7.27 5.69 -26.95
C ALA A 161 -7.70 5.09 -25.60
N LEU A 162 -8.98 5.25 -25.24
CA LEU A 162 -9.53 4.68 -24.00
C LEU A 162 -9.53 3.15 -24.03
N LEU A 163 -9.85 2.52 -25.15
CA LEU A 163 -9.81 1.08 -25.30
C LEU A 163 -8.37 0.55 -25.16
N LEU A 164 -7.39 1.19 -25.80
CA LEU A 164 -5.98 0.83 -25.68
C LEU A 164 -5.52 0.96 -24.23
N ALA A 165 -5.85 2.05 -23.54
CA ALA A 165 -5.50 2.26 -22.15
C ALA A 165 -6.18 1.24 -21.22
N SER A 166 -7.45 0.91 -21.47
CA SER A 166 -8.20 -0.06 -20.66
C SER A 166 -7.64 -1.47 -20.83
N LEU A 167 -7.35 -1.89 -22.06
CA LEU A 167 -6.73 -3.20 -22.33
C LEU A 167 -5.33 -3.29 -21.75
N GLY A 168 -4.49 -2.25 -21.96
CA GLY A 168 -3.15 -2.20 -21.37
C GLY A 168 -3.19 -2.20 -19.84
N GLY A 169 -4.10 -1.43 -19.24
CA GLY A 169 -4.31 -1.39 -17.80
C GLY A 169 -4.78 -2.73 -17.23
N ALA A 170 -5.73 -3.38 -17.89
CA ALA A 170 -6.21 -4.70 -17.48
C ALA A 170 -5.10 -5.76 -17.55
N LEU A 171 -4.34 -5.80 -18.65
CA LEU A 171 -3.19 -6.69 -18.80
C LEU A 171 -2.11 -6.40 -17.75
N GLY A 172 -1.81 -5.13 -17.50
CA GLY A 172 -0.88 -4.70 -16.46
C GLY A 172 -1.31 -5.17 -15.06
N CYS A 173 -2.60 -5.05 -14.75
CA CYS A 173 -3.16 -5.58 -13.50
C CYS A 173 -3.00 -7.11 -13.40
N VAL A 174 -3.33 -7.85 -14.44
CA VAL A 174 -3.18 -9.32 -14.46
C VAL A 174 -1.73 -9.74 -14.24
N ILE A 175 -0.79 -9.09 -14.94
CA ILE A 175 0.64 -9.36 -14.78
C ILE A 175 1.10 -9.00 -13.37
N GLY A 176 0.71 -7.83 -12.85
CA GLY A 176 1.06 -7.36 -11.51
C GLY A 176 0.55 -8.29 -10.41
N ILE A 177 -0.70 -8.76 -10.53
CA ILE A 177 -1.28 -9.76 -9.62
C ILE A 177 -0.51 -11.07 -9.71
N GLY A 178 -0.21 -11.53 -10.92
CA GLY A 178 0.53 -12.77 -11.15
C GLY A 178 1.93 -12.75 -10.54
N VAL A 179 2.68 -11.67 -10.73
CA VAL A 179 3.99 -11.48 -10.12
C VAL A 179 3.90 -11.44 -8.60
N THR A 180 2.94 -10.68 -8.04
CA THR A 180 2.74 -10.59 -6.59
C THR A 180 2.37 -11.95 -5.98
N ALA A 181 1.47 -12.70 -6.62
CA ALA A 181 1.08 -14.04 -6.19
C ALA A 181 2.26 -15.02 -6.25
N GLY A 182 3.04 -15.00 -7.33
CA GLY A 182 4.22 -15.85 -7.48
C GLY A 182 5.29 -15.55 -6.42
N MET A 183 5.59 -14.28 -6.15
CA MET A 183 6.52 -13.89 -5.09
C MET A 183 6.02 -14.29 -3.70
N SER A 184 4.72 -14.11 -3.44
CA SER A 184 4.08 -14.51 -2.19
C SER A 184 4.22 -16.02 -1.96
N ALA A 185 3.93 -16.82 -2.96
CA ALA A 185 4.06 -18.28 -2.90
C ALA A 185 5.52 -18.73 -2.70
N ALA A 186 6.47 -18.15 -3.42
CA ALA A 186 7.88 -18.50 -3.33
C ALA A 186 8.50 -18.19 -1.97
N ASN A 187 8.04 -17.11 -1.30
CA ASN A 187 8.57 -16.67 0.01
C ASN A 187 7.70 -17.11 1.20
N GLY A 188 6.60 -17.82 0.99
CA GLY A 188 5.68 -18.23 2.05
C GLY A 188 4.94 -17.05 2.72
N TRP A 189 4.79 -15.93 2.01
CA TRP A 189 4.10 -14.75 2.54
C TRP A 189 2.58 -14.88 2.36
N PRO A 190 1.77 -14.30 3.26
CA PRO A 190 0.33 -14.26 3.07
C PRO A 190 -0.01 -13.38 1.85
N PHE A 191 -0.69 -13.98 0.87
CA PHE A 191 -1.16 -13.22 -0.28
C PHE A 191 -2.30 -12.29 0.14
N SER A 192 -2.11 -10.99 -0.06
CA SER A 192 -3.12 -9.96 0.20
C SER A 192 -3.15 -9.00 -0.97
N LEU A 193 -4.29 -8.93 -1.64
CA LEU A 193 -4.52 -8.01 -2.76
C LEU A 193 -5.51 -6.92 -2.36
N PRO A 194 -5.07 -5.69 -2.09
CA PRO A 194 -5.99 -4.60 -1.80
C PRO A 194 -6.75 -4.20 -3.07
N VAL A 195 -8.07 -4.37 -3.06
CA VAL A 195 -8.95 -4.03 -4.19
C VAL A 195 -8.75 -2.59 -4.66
N ILE A 196 -8.48 -1.68 -3.73
CA ILE A 196 -8.23 -0.26 -4.02
C ILE A 196 -6.99 -0.04 -4.89
N ALA A 197 -5.97 -0.91 -4.79
CA ALA A 197 -4.78 -0.81 -5.64
C ALA A 197 -5.09 -1.20 -7.09
N VAL A 198 -5.91 -2.23 -7.29
CA VAL A 198 -6.33 -2.68 -8.63
C VAL A 198 -7.23 -1.65 -9.30
N VAL A 199 -8.29 -1.23 -8.59
CA VAL A 199 -9.25 -0.24 -9.11
C VAL A 199 -8.59 1.12 -9.32
N GLY A 200 -7.76 1.55 -8.37
CA GLY A 200 -7.00 2.79 -8.47
C GLY A 200 -5.99 2.77 -9.63
N GLY A 201 -5.24 1.70 -9.78
CA GLY A 201 -4.28 1.53 -10.86
C GLY A 201 -4.94 1.55 -12.23
N LEU A 202 -6.05 0.83 -12.40
CA LEU A 202 -6.84 0.85 -13.64
C LEU A 202 -7.40 2.24 -13.91
N GLY A 203 -7.96 2.90 -12.90
CA GLY A 203 -8.50 4.26 -13.03
C GLY A 203 -7.46 5.29 -13.46
N VAL A 204 -6.27 5.26 -12.85
CA VAL A 204 -5.15 6.14 -13.22
C VAL A 204 -4.68 5.86 -14.64
N THR A 205 -4.57 4.59 -15.05
CA THR A 205 -4.17 4.22 -16.41
C THR A 205 -5.15 4.73 -17.46
N ILE A 206 -6.46 4.59 -17.21
CA ILE A 206 -7.50 5.10 -18.09
C ILE A 206 -7.44 6.63 -18.17
N ALA A 207 -7.25 7.31 -17.05
CA ALA A 207 -7.13 8.77 -17.01
C ALA A 207 -5.95 9.28 -17.82
N ILE A 208 -4.78 8.63 -17.68
CA ILE A 208 -3.57 8.98 -18.46
C ILE A 208 -3.78 8.68 -19.95
N GLY A 209 -4.39 7.54 -20.29
CA GLY A 209 -4.72 7.21 -21.68
C GLY A 209 -5.69 8.20 -22.30
N ALA A 210 -6.69 8.67 -21.54
CA ALA A 210 -7.59 9.74 -21.98
C ALA A 210 -6.83 11.04 -22.26
N LEU A 211 -5.97 11.47 -21.33
CA LEU A 211 -5.15 12.68 -21.50
C LEU A 211 -4.20 12.57 -22.70
N ALA A 212 -3.53 11.43 -22.86
CA ALA A 212 -2.62 11.15 -23.95
C ALA A 212 -3.33 11.14 -25.31
N GLY A 213 -4.61 10.67 -25.34
CA GLY A 213 -5.44 10.60 -26.53
C GLY A 213 -6.03 11.93 -26.98
N VAL A 214 -6.15 12.95 -26.09
CA VAL A 214 -6.78 14.24 -26.43
C VAL A 214 -6.10 14.92 -27.59
N TYR A 215 -4.77 15.07 -27.54
CA TYR A 215 -4.03 15.78 -28.57
C TYR A 215 -4.16 15.12 -29.97
N PRO A 216 -3.91 13.80 -30.14
CA PRO A 216 -4.10 13.15 -31.44
C PRO A 216 -5.56 13.17 -31.91
N ALA A 217 -6.55 12.99 -31.03
CA ALA A 217 -7.95 13.03 -31.37
C ALA A 217 -8.41 14.42 -31.88
N VAL A 218 -7.96 15.48 -31.22
CA VAL A 218 -8.20 16.86 -31.68
C VAL A 218 -7.52 17.11 -33.03
N ARG A 219 -6.28 16.65 -33.21
CA ARG A 219 -5.57 16.78 -34.49
C ARG A 219 -6.28 16.05 -35.62
N ALA A 220 -6.75 14.81 -35.37
CA ALA A 220 -7.56 14.04 -36.32
C ALA A 220 -8.82 14.76 -36.73
N SER A 221 -9.59 15.32 -35.76
CA SER A 221 -10.85 16.02 -35.98
C SER A 221 -10.70 17.31 -36.83
N ARG A 222 -9.48 17.91 -36.83
CA ARG A 222 -9.18 19.14 -37.61
C ARG A 222 -8.64 18.85 -39.00
N THR A 223 -8.49 17.57 -39.41
CA THR A 223 -8.06 17.21 -40.77
C THR A 223 -9.05 17.77 -41.82
N PRO A 224 -8.57 18.58 -42.81
CA PRO A 224 -9.45 19.16 -43.81
C PRO A 224 -9.95 18.10 -44.78
N PRO A 225 -11.16 18.23 -45.34
CA PRO A 225 -11.68 17.31 -46.36
C PRO A 225 -10.79 17.18 -47.60
N THR A 226 -10.09 18.25 -47.98
CA THR A 226 -9.15 18.28 -49.10
C THR A 226 -7.91 17.37 -48.91
N ALA A 227 -7.66 16.93 -47.67
CA ALA A 227 -6.56 15.98 -47.41
C ALA A 227 -6.75 14.61 -48.07
N ALA A 228 -8.01 14.27 -48.45
CA ALA A 228 -8.31 13.05 -49.21
C ALA A 228 -7.87 13.14 -50.68
N LEU A 229 -7.74 14.35 -51.22
CA LEU A 229 -7.43 14.61 -52.64
C LEU A 229 -5.90 14.77 -52.88
N ASN A 230 -5.15 15.23 -51.87
CA ASN A 230 -3.74 15.63 -52.02
C ASN A 230 -2.71 14.59 -51.52
N ALA A 231 -3.15 13.37 -51.21
CA ALA A 231 -2.24 12.29 -50.79
C ALA A 231 -1.80 11.46 -52.03
N GLN A 232 -0.74 11.91 -52.67
CA GLN A 232 0.12 11.05 -53.49
C GLN A 232 1.14 10.36 -52.59
#